data_4837599fc821d54bb292ff15905625db
#
_entry.id   4837599fc821d54bb292ff15905625db
#
_cell.length_a   1.000
_cell.length_b   1.000
_cell.length_c   1.000
_cell.angle_alpha   90.00
_cell.angle_beta   90.00
_cell.angle_gamma   90.00
#
_symmetry.space_group_name_H-M   'P 1'
#
loop_
_entity.id
_entity.type
_entity.pdbx_description
1 polymer ?
#
loop_
_entity_poly.entity_id
_entity_poly.type
_entity_poly.pdbx_seq_one_letter_code
_entity_poly.pdbx_strand_id
1 'polypeptide(L)'
;MKKDLNLEVKVMDNENIIQSQLNSNRINLGLSAPLQSPLVIYMETTTYCNLACKFCPHFISPDEFEKGTMDFLFFKKVCADLLSFTPKVKLLRFCGLGDSLMNKKITEFVEHAVENKVAERFEMISNGLLLNDKNIPILAKTLDRLIISIEGLNNDQYWEFTNRQIKFDDFCKNLEKFSKVKNKKCKLHIKIHNSAVNSKAKIQKFHALFSDLADEIYIENLVNLWPGVTSNLGLDSGHRFVSAPRREVKVCPQIFKSMQVNHDGKIMPCCIDWKVENVIGDANTMSLSDIWNGEVVRQLQTKHLNGERHTFQPCATCPLNENSDIDNLDSDAKDVLARVREKYQNLIED
;
A
#
# COMPACT_ATOMS: atom_id res chain seq x y z
N MET A 1 -20.10 30.52 -32.62
CA MET A 1 -21.09 29.92 -31.71
C MET A 1 -20.34 29.27 -30.59
N LYS A 2 -20.24 29.96 -29.44
CA LYS A 2 -19.67 29.41 -28.20
C LYS A 2 -20.74 28.55 -27.56
N LYS A 3 -20.49 27.25 -27.42
CA LYS A 3 -21.30 26.38 -26.56
C LYS A 3 -20.92 26.65 -25.12
N ASP A 4 -21.81 27.32 -24.41
CA ASP A 4 -21.75 27.41 -22.96
C ASP A 4 -21.92 26.02 -22.38
N LEU A 5 -20.81 25.42 -21.89
CA LEU A 5 -20.85 24.26 -21.02
C LEU A 5 -21.17 24.76 -19.61
N ASN A 6 -22.47 24.87 -19.31
CA ASN A 6 -22.94 24.86 -17.93
C ASN A 6 -22.70 23.46 -17.32
N LEU A 7 -21.47 23.19 -16.89
CA LEU A 7 -21.19 22.15 -15.95
C LEU A 7 -21.62 22.68 -14.57
N GLU A 8 -22.84 22.35 -14.16
CA GLU A 8 -23.22 22.38 -12.75
C GLU A 8 -22.28 21.44 -12.01
N VAL A 9 -21.18 21.98 -11.52
CA VAL A 9 -20.34 21.31 -10.54
C VAL A 9 -21.18 21.23 -9.27
N LYS A 10 -21.88 20.12 -9.05
CA LYS A 10 -22.40 19.78 -7.74
C LYS A 10 -21.22 19.91 -6.78
N VAL A 11 -21.28 20.93 -5.94
CA VAL A 11 -20.41 21.07 -4.77
C VAL A 11 -20.69 19.84 -3.94
N MET A 12 -19.80 18.88 -4.02
CA MET A 12 -19.89 17.71 -3.16
C MET A 12 -19.51 18.21 -1.77
N ASP A 13 -20.49 18.26 -0.89
CA ASP A 13 -20.26 18.27 0.55
C ASP A 13 -19.23 17.17 0.86
N ASN A 14 -18.48 17.30 1.94
CA ASN A 14 -17.39 16.39 2.37
C ASN A 14 -17.73 14.88 2.37
N GLU A 15 -18.94 14.49 2.02
CA GLU A 15 -19.45 13.13 1.91
C GLU A 15 -19.06 12.39 0.62
N ASN A 16 -18.47 13.05 -0.35
CA ASN A 16 -18.12 12.45 -1.66
C ASN A 16 -16.62 12.45 -1.97
N ILE A 17 -15.78 12.30 -0.98
CA ILE A 17 -14.47 11.71 -1.20
C ILE A 17 -14.76 10.25 -1.54
N ILE A 18 -14.71 9.92 -2.83
CA ILE A 18 -14.91 8.54 -3.29
C ILE A 18 -13.79 7.75 -2.68
N GLN A 19 -14.10 6.98 -1.63
CA GLN A 19 -13.24 5.88 -1.22
C GLN A 19 -12.99 5.08 -2.48
N SER A 20 -11.71 4.83 -2.79
CA SER A 20 -11.38 3.74 -3.67
C SER A 20 -12.28 2.57 -3.24
N GLN A 21 -13.24 2.21 -4.08
CA GLN A 21 -14.16 1.12 -3.76
C GLN A 21 -13.33 -0.16 -3.68
N LEU A 22 -12.74 -0.34 -2.51
CA LEU A 22 -12.15 -1.59 -2.12
C LEU A 22 -13.28 -2.60 -2.20
N ASN A 23 -13.21 -3.41 -3.19
CA ASN A 23 -14.11 -4.47 -3.62
C ASN A 23 -15.23 -4.80 -2.62
N SER A 24 -16.48 -4.77 -3.06
CA SER A 24 -17.68 -5.12 -2.28
C SER A 24 -17.64 -6.56 -1.69
N ASN A 25 -16.77 -7.44 -2.22
CA ASN A 25 -16.57 -8.81 -1.76
C ASN A 25 -15.40 -8.91 -0.77
N ARG A 26 -15.48 -8.20 0.35
CA ARG A 26 -14.47 -8.31 1.41
C ARG A 26 -14.70 -9.54 2.27
N ILE A 27 -13.62 -10.19 2.67
CA ILE A 27 -13.66 -11.26 3.68
C ILE A 27 -13.90 -10.61 5.03
N ASN A 28 -14.87 -11.12 5.78
CA ASN A 28 -15.04 -10.74 7.18
C ASN A 28 -13.93 -11.41 8.01
N LEU A 29 -12.93 -10.62 8.41
CA LEU A 29 -11.78 -11.13 9.17
C LEU A 29 -12.19 -11.64 10.56
N GLY A 30 -13.21 -11.04 11.19
CA GLY A 30 -13.71 -11.47 12.48
C GLY A 30 -14.25 -12.90 12.46
N LEU A 31 -14.84 -13.31 11.33
CA LEU A 31 -15.34 -14.68 11.14
C LEU A 31 -14.28 -15.65 10.59
N SER A 32 -13.26 -15.13 9.86
CA SER A 32 -12.35 -15.96 9.06
C SER A 32 -10.95 -16.10 9.66
N ALA A 33 -10.53 -15.21 10.53
CA ALA A 33 -9.20 -15.29 11.15
C ALA A 33 -9.14 -16.43 12.20
N PRO A 34 -7.98 -17.10 12.31
CA PRO A 34 -6.74 -16.92 11.57
C PRO A 34 -6.80 -17.53 10.17
N LEU A 35 -6.31 -16.78 9.17
CA LEU A 35 -6.31 -17.25 7.79
C LEU A 35 -5.23 -18.31 7.56
N GLN A 36 -5.47 -19.22 6.60
CA GLN A 36 -4.48 -20.21 6.17
C GLN A 36 -3.38 -19.58 5.31
N SER A 37 -3.73 -18.55 4.55
CA SER A 37 -2.83 -17.82 3.66
C SER A 37 -3.06 -16.33 3.81
N PRO A 38 -2.03 -15.48 3.66
CA PRO A 38 -2.23 -14.04 3.63
C PRO A 38 -3.08 -13.64 2.43
N LEU A 39 -3.93 -12.63 2.61
CA LEU A 39 -4.70 -12.07 1.49
C LEU A 39 -3.83 -11.17 0.62
N VAL A 40 -2.89 -10.46 1.22
CA VAL A 40 -2.03 -9.49 0.55
C VAL A 40 -0.57 -9.74 0.89
N ILE A 41 0.24 -9.84 -0.15
CA ILE A 41 1.69 -9.75 -0.04
C ILE A 41 2.12 -8.38 -0.58
N TYR A 42 2.78 -7.61 0.27
CA TYR A 42 3.50 -6.40 -0.13
C TYR A 42 4.91 -6.80 -0.54
N MET A 43 5.33 -6.41 -1.74
CA MET A 43 6.64 -6.75 -2.29
C MET A 43 7.46 -5.47 -2.40
N GLU A 44 8.37 -5.28 -1.44
CA GLU A 44 9.31 -4.16 -1.47
C GLU A 44 10.52 -4.53 -2.32
N THR A 45 10.45 -4.22 -3.60
CA THR A 45 11.54 -4.54 -4.54
C THR A 45 12.74 -3.61 -4.41
N THR A 46 12.58 -2.48 -3.73
CA THR A 46 13.64 -1.52 -3.42
C THR A 46 13.20 -0.54 -2.35
N THR A 47 14.13 -0.09 -1.52
CA THR A 47 13.92 1.01 -0.58
C THR A 47 14.32 2.36 -1.18
N TYR A 48 14.87 2.42 -2.40
CA TYR A 48 15.18 3.69 -3.06
C TYR A 48 13.90 4.36 -3.57
N CYS A 49 13.85 5.69 -3.43
CA CYS A 49 12.80 6.54 -3.99
C CYS A 49 13.43 7.75 -4.69
N ASN A 50 12.84 8.21 -5.79
CA ASN A 50 13.25 9.40 -6.52
C ASN A 50 12.64 10.70 -5.94
N LEU A 51 11.75 10.57 -4.95
CA LEU A 51 11.20 11.68 -4.17
C LEU A 51 11.71 11.67 -2.72
N ALA A 52 11.53 12.80 -2.04
CA ALA A 52 11.74 12.96 -0.62
C ALA A 52 10.55 13.72 -0.02
N CYS A 53 9.37 13.06 -0.04
CA CYS A 53 8.13 13.66 0.44
C CYS A 53 8.25 14.05 1.92
N LYS A 54 7.90 15.29 2.28
CA LYS A 54 8.10 15.87 3.62
C LYS A 54 7.33 15.17 4.76
N PHE A 55 6.49 14.23 4.43
CA PHE A 55 5.74 13.38 5.36
C PHE A 55 6.22 11.91 5.35
N CYS A 56 7.30 11.61 4.66
CA CYS A 56 7.84 10.27 4.48
C CYS A 56 9.20 10.11 5.20
N PRO A 57 9.55 8.91 5.69
CA PRO A 57 10.86 8.62 6.24
C PRO A 57 12.03 9.01 5.32
N HIS A 58 11.85 8.96 4.00
CA HIS A 58 12.86 9.42 3.03
C HIS A 58 13.32 10.87 3.21
N PHE A 59 12.48 11.72 3.79
CA PHE A 59 12.83 13.11 4.09
C PHE A 59 13.14 13.30 5.58
N ILE A 60 12.34 12.67 6.47
CA ILE A 60 12.39 12.96 7.90
C ILE A 60 13.55 12.22 8.58
N SER A 61 13.82 10.99 8.16
CA SER A 61 14.84 10.11 8.74
C SER A 61 15.58 9.30 7.67
N PRO A 62 16.26 9.95 6.70
CA PRO A 62 16.81 9.29 5.52
C PRO A 62 17.92 8.29 5.81
N ASP A 63 18.52 8.36 6.98
CA ASP A 63 19.66 7.52 7.41
C ASP A 63 19.26 6.44 8.43
N GLU A 64 17.95 6.35 8.79
CA GLU A 64 17.46 5.39 9.79
C GLU A 64 16.93 4.08 9.21
N PHE A 65 17.08 3.84 7.91
CA PHE A 65 16.70 2.58 7.25
C PHE A 65 17.74 2.14 6.24
N GLU A 66 17.84 0.83 6.05
CA GLU A 66 18.76 0.24 5.09
C GLU A 66 18.27 0.46 3.65
N LYS A 67 19.19 0.88 2.77
CA LYS A 67 18.91 1.11 1.36
C LYS A 67 19.39 -0.08 0.53
N GLY A 68 18.46 -0.65 -0.26
CA GLY A 68 18.78 -1.79 -1.10
C GLY A 68 17.77 -2.02 -2.20
N THR A 69 18.08 -2.99 -3.03
CA THR A 69 17.23 -3.44 -4.14
C THR A 69 17.24 -4.95 -4.18
N MET A 70 16.06 -5.55 -4.27
CA MET A 70 15.87 -7.00 -4.31
C MET A 70 16.55 -7.62 -5.52
N ASP A 71 17.27 -8.72 -5.29
CA ASP A 71 17.84 -9.52 -6.36
C ASP A 71 16.75 -10.32 -7.09
N PHE A 72 16.89 -10.49 -8.41
CA PHE A 72 15.87 -11.17 -9.21
C PHE A 72 15.82 -12.69 -8.97
N LEU A 73 16.95 -13.32 -8.62
CA LEU A 73 16.95 -14.75 -8.29
C LEU A 73 16.25 -14.98 -6.94
N PHE A 74 16.51 -14.10 -5.97
CA PHE A 74 15.78 -14.13 -4.70
C PHE A 74 14.27 -13.93 -4.93
N PHE A 75 13.87 -12.95 -5.77
CA PHE A 75 12.46 -12.76 -6.12
C PHE A 75 11.82 -14.01 -6.71
N LYS A 76 12.52 -14.74 -7.60
CA LYS A 76 12.01 -16.01 -8.15
C LYS A 76 11.78 -17.06 -7.09
N LYS A 77 12.70 -17.15 -6.09
CA LYS A 77 12.52 -18.03 -4.94
C LYS A 77 11.25 -17.66 -4.17
N VAL A 78 11.06 -16.37 -3.87
CA VAL A 78 9.86 -15.87 -3.21
C VAL A 78 8.59 -16.19 -4.01
N CYS A 79 8.63 -16.05 -5.33
CA CYS A 79 7.51 -16.44 -6.21
C CYS A 79 7.18 -17.94 -6.12
N ALA A 80 8.20 -18.81 -6.06
CA ALA A 80 7.99 -20.23 -5.86
C ALA A 80 7.35 -20.53 -4.51
N ASP A 81 7.78 -19.86 -3.45
CA ASP A 81 7.19 -19.98 -2.11
C ASP A 81 5.72 -19.52 -2.10
N LEU A 82 5.37 -18.45 -2.84
CA LEU A 82 3.98 -17.98 -2.93
C LEU A 82 3.02 -19.00 -3.55
N LEU A 83 3.52 -19.86 -4.43
CA LEU A 83 2.72 -20.92 -5.06
C LEU A 83 2.33 -22.03 -4.07
N SER A 84 3.00 -22.18 -2.96
CA SER A 84 2.69 -23.17 -1.92
C SER A 84 1.45 -22.81 -1.09
N PHE A 85 1.02 -21.55 -1.09
CA PHE A 85 -0.14 -21.14 -0.33
C PHE A 85 -1.46 -21.72 -0.87
N THR A 86 -2.23 -22.33 0.02
CA THR A 86 -3.59 -22.81 -0.24
C THR A 86 -4.52 -22.31 0.88
N PRO A 87 -5.52 -21.47 0.56
CA PRO A 87 -5.84 -20.88 -0.75
C PRO A 87 -4.75 -19.92 -1.26
N LYS A 88 -4.72 -19.71 -2.58
CA LYS A 88 -3.78 -18.79 -3.23
C LYS A 88 -3.89 -17.37 -2.67
N VAL A 89 -2.76 -16.67 -2.57
CA VAL A 89 -2.70 -15.24 -2.23
C VAL A 89 -3.59 -14.42 -3.17
N LYS A 90 -4.44 -13.56 -2.60
CA LYS A 90 -5.38 -12.76 -3.40
C LYS A 90 -4.72 -11.62 -4.15
N LEU A 91 -3.68 -11.04 -3.57
CA LEU A 91 -3.06 -9.83 -4.09
C LEU A 91 -1.56 -9.84 -3.84
N LEU A 92 -0.77 -9.73 -4.89
CA LEU A 92 0.62 -9.31 -4.83
C LEU A 92 0.70 -7.82 -5.20
N ARG A 93 1.18 -7.01 -4.28
CA ARG A 93 1.29 -5.56 -4.45
C ARG A 93 2.75 -5.13 -4.41
N PHE A 94 3.23 -4.60 -5.52
CA PHE A 94 4.56 -3.99 -5.60
C PHE A 94 4.52 -2.61 -4.97
N CYS A 95 4.97 -2.51 -3.75
CA CYS A 95 5.17 -1.28 -2.99
C CYS A 95 5.93 -1.57 -1.70
N GLY A 96 6.46 -0.52 -1.08
CA GLY A 96 7.19 -0.56 0.18
C GLY A 96 7.53 0.87 0.58
N LEU A 97 8.63 1.04 1.30
CA LEU A 97 9.17 2.36 1.65
C LEU A 97 9.66 3.11 0.40
N GLY A 98 10.30 2.42 -0.55
CA GLY A 98 10.76 2.99 -1.81
C GLY A 98 9.70 3.01 -2.91
N ASP A 99 10.07 3.56 -4.05
CA ASP A 99 9.25 3.51 -5.26
C ASP A 99 9.68 2.32 -6.14
N SER A 100 8.77 1.41 -6.45
CA SER A 100 9.08 0.18 -7.19
C SER A 100 9.68 0.44 -8.57
N LEU A 101 9.38 1.59 -9.22
CA LEU A 101 9.97 1.97 -10.51
C LEU A 101 11.47 2.32 -10.42
N MET A 102 12.02 2.51 -9.21
CA MET A 102 13.47 2.66 -9.00
C MET A 102 14.23 1.34 -9.19
N ASN A 103 13.56 0.19 -9.05
CA ASN A 103 14.17 -1.08 -9.43
C ASN A 103 14.20 -1.20 -10.96
N LYS A 104 15.40 -1.17 -11.54
CA LYS A 104 15.61 -1.20 -13.00
C LYS A 104 15.05 -2.46 -13.68
N LYS A 105 14.84 -3.53 -12.92
CA LYS A 105 14.29 -4.82 -13.39
C LYS A 105 12.82 -5.00 -13.05
N ILE A 106 12.12 -3.96 -12.60
CA ILE A 106 10.74 -4.09 -12.09
C ILE A 106 9.79 -4.73 -13.11
N THR A 107 9.96 -4.48 -14.39
CA THR A 107 9.15 -5.10 -15.46
C THR A 107 9.36 -6.61 -15.51
N GLU A 108 10.61 -7.09 -15.38
CA GLU A 108 10.93 -8.52 -15.32
C GLU A 108 10.30 -9.17 -14.07
N PHE A 109 10.29 -8.47 -12.92
CA PHE A 109 9.63 -8.93 -11.70
C PHE A 109 8.12 -9.09 -11.91
N VAL A 110 7.47 -8.08 -12.47
CA VAL A 110 6.02 -8.12 -12.70
C VAL A 110 5.66 -9.19 -13.71
N GLU A 111 6.36 -9.28 -14.85
CA GLU A 111 6.14 -10.32 -15.87
C GLU A 111 6.28 -11.71 -15.25
N HIS A 112 7.38 -11.98 -14.54
CA HIS A 112 7.62 -13.28 -13.91
C HIS A 112 6.49 -13.67 -12.93
N ALA A 113 6.04 -12.72 -12.07
CA ALA A 113 4.96 -12.98 -11.13
C ALA A 113 3.63 -13.31 -11.82
N VAL A 114 3.30 -12.56 -12.88
CA VAL A 114 2.05 -12.72 -13.63
C VAL A 114 2.06 -14.02 -14.45
N GLU A 115 3.16 -14.33 -15.16
CA GLU A 115 3.31 -15.54 -15.95
C GLU A 115 3.19 -16.81 -15.10
N ASN A 116 3.80 -16.80 -13.91
CA ASN A 116 3.72 -17.89 -12.94
C ASN A 116 2.44 -17.88 -12.09
N LYS A 117 1.58 -16.87 -12.25
CA LYS A 117 0.29 -16.75 -11.55
C LYS A 117 0.43 -16.89 -10.02
N VAL A 118 1.44 -16.25 -9.43
CA VAL A 118 1.76 -16.40 -8.00
C VAL A 118 0.71 -15.80 -7.06
N ALA A 119 -0.18 -14.96 -7.58
CA ALA A 119 -1.34 -14.41 -6.89
C ALA A 119 -2.55 -14.35 -7.84
N GLU A 120 -3.73 -14.00 -7.32
CA GLU A 120 -4.92 -13.80 -8.15
C GLU A 120 -4.93 -12.45 -8.86
N ARG A 121 -4.30 -11.41 -8.23
CA ARG A 121 -4.20 -10.05 -8.76
C ARG A 121 -2.82 -9.45 -8.51
N PHE A 122 -2.43 -8.54 -9.39
CA PHE A 122 -1.14 -7.85 -9.36
C PHE A 122 -1.35 -6.34 -9.41
N GLU A 123 -0.87 -5.64 -8.39
CA GLU A 123 -0.99 -4.19 -8.27
C GLU A 123 0.37 -3.55 -8.02
N MET A 124 0.51 -2.30 -8.43
CA MET A 124 1.66 -1.47 -8.11
C MET A 124 1.20 -0.12 -7.57
N ILE A 125 1.88 0.37 -6.53
CA ILE A 125 1.78 1.75 -6.06
C ILE A 125 3.08 2.46 -6.40
N SER A 126 3.00 3.61 -7.06
CA SER A 126 4.17 4.39 -7.46
C SER A 126 3.82 5.89 -7.51
N ASN A 127 4.84 6.73 -7.42
CA ASN A 127 4.70 8.15 -7.74
C ASN A 127 4.60 8.41 -9.26
N GLY A 128 4.87 7.42 -10.08
CA GLY A 128 4.70 7.43 -11.54
C GLY A 128 5.73 8.23 -12.33
N LEU A 129 6.65 8.94 -11.69
CA LEU A 129 7.61 9.83 -12.38
C LEU A 129 8.62 9.10 -13.27
N LEU A 130 8.83 7.81 -13.03
CA LEU A 130 9.74 6.97 -13.80
C LEU A 130 9.02 6.10 -14.85
N LEU A 131 7.73 6.33 -15.08
CA LEU A 131 7.03 5.77 -16.24
C LEU A 131 7.67 6.31 -17.52
N ASN A 132 7.91 5.41 -18.47
CA ASN A 132 8.58 5.73 -19.73
C ASN A 132 8.21 4.74 -20.84
N ASP A 133 8.69 4.99 -22.06
CA ASP A 133 8.33 4.18 -23.24
C ASP A 133 8.75 2.71 -23.15
N LYS A 134 9.69 2.34 -22.23
CA LYS A 134 10.14 0.96 -22.05
C LYS A 134 9.24 0.20 -21.07
N ASN A 135 8.86 0.81 -19.93
CA ASN A 135 8.11 0.12 -18.89
C ASN A 135 6.58 0.24 -19.03
N ILE A 136 6.08 1.32 -19.63
CA ILE A 136 4.63 1.52 -19.82
C ILE A 136 3.96 0.35 -20.55
N PRO A 137 4.44 -0.14 -21.71
CA PRO A 137 3.74 -1.22 -22.44
C PRO A 137 3.65 -2.51 -21.63
N ILE A 138 4.67 -2.83 -20.85
CA ILE A 138 4.74 -4.04 -20.03
C ILE A 138 3.78 -3.92 -18.85
N LEU A 139 3.90 -2.85 -18.06
CA LEU A 139 3.07 -2.65 -16.86
C LEU A 139 1.59 -2.51 -17.23
N ALA A 140 1.28 -1.81 -18.31
CA ALA A 140 -0.08 -1.64 -18.81
C ALA A 140 -0.73 -2.95 -19.27
N LYS A 141 0.07 -3.94 -19.70
CA LYS A 141 -0.39 -5.26 -20.11
C LYS A 141 -0.53 -6.24 -18.95
N THR A 142 0.36 -6.15 -17.95
CA THR A 142 0.54 -7.19 -16.93
C THR A 142 -0.18 -6.88 -15.62
N LEU A 143 -0.25 -5.61 -15.21
CA LEU A 143 -0.91 -5.24 -13.96
C LEU A 143 -2.44 -5.29 -14.07
N ASP A 144 -3.10 -5.67 -12.98
CA ASP A 144 -4.55 -5.50 -12.80
C ASP A 144 -4.89 -4.08 -12.32
N ARG A 145 -3.93 -3.42 -11.62
CA ARG A 145 -4.09 -2.04 -11.16
C ARG A 145 -2.74 -1.34 -10.99
N LEU A 146 -2.66 -0.12 -11.53
CA LEU A 146 -1.60 0.82 -11.21
C LEU A 146 -2.19 1.99 -10.40
N ILE A 147 -1.67 2.24 -9.21
CA ILE A 147 -2.07 3.33 -8.33
C ILE A 147 -0.95 4.37 -8.36
N ILE A 148 -1.27 5.56 -8.84
CA ILE A 148 -0.34 6.70 -8.91
C ILE A 148 -0.66 7.65 -7.76
N SER A 149 0.33 7.83 -6.87
CA SER A 149 0.28 8.85 -5.83
C SER A 149 0.96 10.12 -6.35
N ILE A 150 0.20 11.20 -6.50
CA ILE A 150 0.74 12.48 -6.96
C ILE A 150 0.81 13.47 -5.81
N GLU A 151 1.87 14.27 -5.81
CA GLU A 151 2.20 15.15 -4.69
C GLU A 151 1.91 16.63 -5.00
N GLY A 152 1.44 16.92 -6.21
CA GLY A 152 1.11 18.28 -6.62
C GLY A 152 0.57 18.37 -8.04
N LEU A 153 0.11 19.56 -8.43
CA LEU A 153 -0.52 19.84 -9.73
C LEU A 153 0.36 20.69 -10.65
N ASN A 154 1.64 20.86 -10.31
CA ASN A 154 2.67 21.56 -11.09
C ASN A 154 4.05 21.33 -10.46
N ASN A 155 5.11 21.82 -11.09
CA ASN A 155 6.50 21.72 -10.64
C ASN A 155 6.72 22.32 -9.25
N ASP A 156 6.11 23.49 -8.97
CA ASP A 156 6.31 24.22 -7.70
C ASP A 156 5.72 23.45 -6.52
N GLN A 157 4.53 22.88 -6.69
CA GLN A 157 3.93 22.02 -5.65
C GLN A 157 4.73 20.75 -5.40
N TYR A 158 5.26 20.12 -6.45
CA TYR A 158 6.16 18.99 -6.25
C TYR A 158 7.39 19.38 -5.46
N TRP A 159 8.00 20.52 -5.75
CA TRP A 159 9.10 21.04 -4.92
C TRP A 159 8.65 21.30 -3.48
N GLU A 160 7.50 21.94 -3.30
CA GLU A 160 6.93 22.24 -1.99
C GLU A 160 6.77 20.98 -1.11
N PHE A 161 6.19 19.91 -1.66
CA PHE A 161 5.86 18.71 -0.90
C PHE A 161 6.94 17.64 -0.88
N THR A 162 7.81 17.60 -1.90
CA THR A 162 8.75 16.47 -2.08
C THR A 162 10.22 16.88 -2.05
N ASN A 163 10.51 18.18 -1.97
CA ASN A 163 11.87 18.69 -2.06
C ASN A 163 12.63 18.19 -3.31
N ARG A 164 11.90 17.95 -4.42
CA ARG A 164 12.42 17.51 -5.71
C ARG A 164 11.80 18.30 -6.85
N GLN A 165 12.64 18.68 -7.81
CA GLN A 165 12.19 19.24 -9.08
C GLN A 165 11.79 18.11 -10.02
N ILE A 166 10.67 18.29 -10.71
CA ILE A 166 10.19 17.37 -11.74
C ILE A 166 9.87 18.12 -13.02
N LYS A 167 9.58 17.38 -14.08
CA LYS A 167 8.97 17.89 -15.31
C LYS A 167 7.51 17.44 -15.35
N PHE A 168 6.62 18.25 -14.79
CA PHE A 168 5.22 17.89 -14.60
C PHE A 168 4.50 17.56 -15.92
N ASP A 169 4.81 18.30 -17.00
CA ASP A 169 4.22 18.04 -18.31
C ASP A 169 4.64 16.70 -18.90
N ASP A 170 5.91 16.29 -18.71
CA ASP A 170 6.39 14.98 -19.17
C ASP A 170 5.78 13.85 -18.34
N PHE A 171 5.59 14.07 -17.04
CA PHE A 171 4.86 13.16 -16.18
C PHE A 171 3.41 12.96 -16.65
N CYS A 172 2.67 14.04 -16.93
CA CYS A 172 1.30 13.96 -17.47
C CYS A 172 1.25 13.22 -18.81
N LYS A 173 2.17 13.49 -19.73
CA LYS A 173 2.27 12.77 -21.01
C LYS A 173 2.48 11.27 -20.84
N ASN A 174 3.29 10.85 -19.86
CA ASN A 174 3.52 9.43 -19.59
C ASN A 174 2.26 8.76 -18.99
N LEU A 175 1.51 9.45 -18.13
CA LEU A 175 0.21 8.97 -17.66
C LEU A 175 -0.80 8.83 -18.80
N GLU A 176 -0.87 9.81 -19.72
CA GLU A 176 -1.70 9.71 -20.93
C GLU A 176 -1.32 8.50 -21.80
N LYS A 177 -0.01 8.28 -22.01
CA LYS A 177 0.47 7.10 -22.74
C LYS A 177 0.02 5.81 -22.06
N PHE A 178 0.20 5.70 -20.74
CA PHE A 178 -0.24 4.53 -19.98
C PHE A 178 -1.74 4.31 -20.12
N SER A 179 -2.55 5.36 -19.94
CA SER A 179 -4.01 5.30 -20.07
C SER A 179 -4.45 4.79 -21.45
N LYS A 180 -3.78 5.25 -22.53
CA LYS A 180 -4.08 4.85 -23.91
C LYS A 180 -3.74 3.40 -24.23
N VAL A 181 -2.68 2.84 -23.63
CA VAL A 181 -2.18 1.49 -23.98
C VAL A 181 -2.57 0.42 -22.98
N LYS A 182 -3.09 0.79 -21.80
CA LYS A 182 -3.49 -0.20 -20.79
C LYS A 182 -4.58 -1.13 -21.31
N ASN A 183 -4.49 -2.39 -20.94
CA ASN A 183 -5.54 -3.35 -21.26
C ASN A 183 -6.82 -3.06 -20.44
N LYS A 184 -7.97 -3.63 -20.87
CA LYS A 184 -9.26 -3.38 -20.20
C LYS A 184 -9.31 -3.86 -18.74
N LYS A 185 -8.47 -4.82 -18.36
CA LYS A 185 -8.39 -5.33 -16.98
C LYS A 185 -7.59 -4.38 -16.09
N CYS A 186 -6.55 -3.74 -16.63
CA CYS A 186 -5.70 -2.84 -15.89
C CYS A 186 -6.45 -1.55 -15.53
N LYS A 187 -6.60 -1.30 -14.25
CA LYS A 187 -7.20 -0.07 -13.73
C LYS A 187 -6.12 0.94 -13.37
N LEU A 188 -6.21 2.13 -13.92
CA LEU A 188 -5.38 3.26 -13.52
C LEU A 188 -6.12 4.06 -12.45
N HIS A 189 -5.56 4.10 -11.25
CA HIS A 189 -6.06 4.94 -10.16
C HIS A 189 -5.08 6.08 -9.91
N ILE A 190 -5.57 7.29 -9.75
CA ILE A 190 -4.75 8.47 -9.44
C ILE A 190 -5.25 9.08 -8.14
N LYS A 191 -4.37 9.23 -7.17
CA LYS A 191 -4.69 9.85 -5.89
C LYS A 191 -3.80 11.03 -5.59
N ILE A 192 -4.35 12.01 -4.86
CA ILE A 192 -3.64 13.17 -4.35
C ILE A 192 -4.03 13.40 -2.89
N HIS A 193 -3.13 13.96 -2.11
CA HIS A 193 -3.47 14.33 -0.73
C HIS A 193 -4.16 15.71 -0.64
N ASN A 194 -5.05 15.85 0.34
CA ASN A 194 -5.86 17.04 0.56
C ASN A 194 -5.04 18.34 0.76
N SER A 195 -3.83 18.26 1.33
CA SER A 195 -2.96 19.42 1.50
C SER A 195 -2.50 20.03 0.16
N ALA A 196 -2.35 19.23 -0.90
CA ALA A 196 -2.01 19.73 -2.24
C ALA A 196 -3.21 20.36 -2.95
N VAL A 197 -4.43 19.96 -2.59
CA VAL A 197 -5.69 20.42 -3.21
C VAL A 197 -6.61 21.13 -2.20
N ASN A 198 -6.05 21.99 -1.39
CA ASN A 198 -6.69 22.69 -0.27
C ASN A 198 -7.61 23.86 -0.66
N SER A 199 -8.07 23.92 -1.91
CA SER A 199 -9.03 24.90 -2.39
C SER A 199 -9.89 24.33 -3.52
N LYS A 200 -11.11 24.88 -3.70
CA LYS A 200 -12.02 24.48 -4.79
C LYS A 200 -11.36 24.56 -6.16
N ALA A 201 -10.57 25.60 -6.42
CA ALA A 201 -9.87 25.78 -7.70
C ALA A 201 -8.83 24.67 -7.94
N LYS A 202 -8.08 24.26 -6.89
CA LYS A 202 -7.10 23.17 -6.99
C LYS A 202 -7.80 21.81 -7.17
N ILE A 203 -8.92 21.58 -6.49
CA ILE A 203 -9.74 20.37 -6.69
C ILE A 203 -10.23 20.30 -8.13
N GLN A 204 -10.77 21.39 -8.67
CA GLN A 204 -11.21 21.45 -10.06
C GLN A 204 -10.05 21.21 -11.03
N LYS A 205 -8.87 21.78 -10.76
CA LYS A 205 -7.67 21.55 -11.56
C LYS A 205 -7.25 20.07 -11.54
N PHE A 206 -7.30 19.40 -10.37
CA PHE A 206 -7.02 17.98 -10.24
C PHE A 206 -7.95 17.15 -11.12
N HIS A 207 -9.26 17.42 -11.04
CA HIS A 207 -10.26 16.76 -11.89
C HIS A 207 -10.02 17.02 -13.37
N ALA A 208 -9.75 18.26 -13.76
CA ALA A 208 -9.52 18.63 -15.16
C ALA A 208 -8.27 17.96 -15.75
N LEU A 209 -7.26 17.69 -14.94
CA LEU A 209 -6.02 17.04 -15.39
C LEU A 209 -6.16 15.51 -15.51
N PHE A 210 -6.93 14.86 -14.65
CA PHE A 210 -6.80 13.41 -14.46
C PHE A 210 -8.10 12.62 -14.63
N SER A 211 -9.31 13.23 -14.61
CA SER A 211 -10.56 12.48 -14.69
C SER A 211 -10.71 11.66 -15.98
N ASP A 212 -10.23 12.19 -17.10
CA ASP A 212 -10.33 11.49 -18.40
C ASP A 212 -9.22 10.45 -18.60
N LEU A 213 -8.19 10.45 -17.75
CA LEU A 213 -7.05 9.56 -17.87
C LEU A 213 -7.21 8.29 -17.03
N ALA A 214 -7.82 8.42 -15.86
CA ALA A 214 -7.88 7.37 -14.86
C ALA A 214 -9.26 6.70 -14.81
N ASP A 215 -9.29 5.43 -14.43
CA ASP A 215 -10.54 4.73 -14.11
C ASP A 215 -11.14 5.20 -12.79
N GLU A 216 -10.29 5.70 -11.88
CA GLU A 216 -10.67 6.23 -10.58
C GLU A 216 -9.68 7.31 -10.13
N ILE A 217 -10.21 8.44 -9.66
CA ILE A 217 -9.41 9.47 -9.00
C ILE A 217 -9.98 9.77 -7.62
N TYR A 218 -9.13 10.07 -6.66
CA TYR A 218 -9.58 10.42 -5.32
C TYR A 218 -8.60 11.31 -4.56
N ILE A 219 -9.13 12.04 -3.60
CA ILE A 219 -8.38 12.88 -2.68
C ILE A 219 -8.36 12.17 -1.34
N GLU A 220 -7.17 11.87 -0.83
CA GLU A 220 -7.01 11.27 0.50
C GLU A 220 -6.57 12.31 1.53
N ASN A 221 -6.96 12.12 2.78
CA ASN A 221 -6.43 12.96 3.85
C ASN A 221 -4.96 12.61 4.11
N LEU A 222 -4.13 13.62 4.15
CA LEU A 222 -2.74 13.45 4.59
C LEU A 222 -2.73 13.31 6.11
N VAL A 223 -2.43 12.12 6.59
CA VAL A 223 -2.40 11.77 8.01
C VAL A 223 -1.03 11.22 8.39
N ASN A 224 -0.69 11.23 9.66
CA ASN A 224 0.48 10.49 10.13
C ASN A 224 0.28 9.00 9.85
N LEU A 225 1.19 8.42 9.10
CA LEU A 225 1.13 7.02 8.69
C LEU A 225 2.25 6.20 9.32
N TRP A 226 3.44 6.78 9.39
CA TRP A 226 4.66 6.08 9.71
C TRP A 226 4.91 6.05 11.23
N PRO A 227 5.14 4.88 11.85
CA PRO A 227 5.47 4.80 13.26
C PRO A 227 6.71 5.65 13.60
N GLY A 228 6.61 6.42 14.69
CA GLY A 228 7.71 7.25 15.15
C GLY A 228 8.06 8.46 14.27
N VAL A 229 7.28 8.73 13.21
CA VAL A 229 7.50 9.86 12.30
C VAL A 229 6.40 10.91 12.50
N THR A 230 6.80 12.15 12.78
CA THR A 230 5.88 13.29 12.86
C THR A 230 6.24 14.30 11.78
N SER A 231 5.31 14.58 10.90
CA SER A 231 5.46 15.61 9.87
C SER A 231 5.02 16.97 10.39
N ASN A 232 5.74 18.03 9.97
CA ASN A 232 5.42 19.42 10.29
C ASN A 232 4.38 20.04 9.34
N LEU A 233 3.72 19.25 8.49
CA LEU A 233 2.81 19.75 7.45
C LEU A 233 1.37 20.00 7.92
N GLY A 234 1.11 20.11 9.23
CA GLY A 234 -0.24 20.36 9.74
C GLY A 234 -1.22 19.26 9.34
N LEU A 235 -0.83 18.00 9.54
CA LEU A 235 -1.61 16.85 9.16
C LEU A 235 -2.96 16.84 9.88
N ASP A 236 -4.01 16.40 9.17
CA ASP A 236 -5.32 16.22 9.77
C ASP A 236 -5.27 15.12 10.85
N SER A 237 -5.40 15.55 12.11
CA SER A 237 -5.40 14.63 13.26
C SER A 237 -6.78 14.12 13.63
N GLY A 238 -7.85 14.67 13.04
CA GLY A 238 -9.25 14.36 13.37
C GLY A 238 -9.88 13.31 12.46
N HIS A 239 -9.31 13.09 11.27
CA HIS A 239 -9.88 12.20 10.28
C HIS A 239 -8.90 11.10 9.88
N ARG A 240 -9.45 9.99 9.37
CA ARG A 240 -8.70 8.91 8.73
C ARG A 240 -8.35 9.27 7.29
N PHE A 241 -7.61 8.41 6.59
CA PHE A 241 -7.39 8.53 5.13
C PHE A 241 -8.65 8.84 4.35
N VAL A 242 -9.73 8.22 4.73
CA VAL A 242 -11.07 8.52 4.28
C VAL A 242 -11.71 9.50 5.26
N SER A 243 -12.59 10.36 4.80
CA SER A 243 -13.26 11.41 5.60
C SER A 243 -14.18 10.86 6.70
N ALA A 244 -13.72 9.85 7.43
CA ALA A 244 -14.39 9.29 8.58
C ALA A 244 -13.65 9.67 9.86
N PRO A 245 -14.36 9.88 10.99
CA PRO A 245 -13.72 10.18 12.26
C PRO A 245 -12.70 9.12 12.66
N ARG A 246 -11.61 9.53 13.30
CA ARG A 246 -10.68 8.60 13.94
C ARG A 246 -11.41 7.79 15.00
N ARG A 247 -11.02 6.54 15.14
CA ARG A 247 -11.50 5.67 16.19
C ARG A 247 -10.34 4.97 16.88
N GLU A 248 -10.51 4.66 18.14
CA GLU A 248 -9.61 3.73 18.80
C GLU A 248 -9.76 2.34 18.18
N VAL A 249 -8.63 1.69 17.88
CA VAL A 249 -8.57 0.32 17.38
C VAL A 249 -7.54 -0.43 18.21
N LYS A 250 -7.99 -1.46 18.92
CA LYS A 250 -7.12 -2.28 19.78
C LYS A 250 -6.42 -3.37 18.99
N VAL A 251 -7.16 -4.06 18.13
CA VAL A 251 -6.66 -5.16 17.31
C VAL A 251 -6.37 -4.68 15.90
N CYS A 252 -5.09 -4.59 15.52
CA CYS A 252 -4.73 -4.21 14.17
C CYS A 252 -5.06 -5.33 13.18
N PRO A 253 -5.90 -5.10 12.15
CA PRO A 253 -6.27 -6.13 11.19
C PRO A 253 -5.14 -6.52 10.22
N GLN A 254 -4.10 -5.71 10.09
CA GLN A 254 -3.04 -5.96 9.09
C GLN A 254 -2.31 -7.27 9.32
N ILE A 255 -1.98 -7.59 10.58
CA ILE A 255 -1.25 -8.80 10.95
C ILE A 255 -2.05 -10.11 10.76
N PHE A 256 -3.37 -10.00 10.48
CA PHE A 256 -4.23 -11.14 10.20
C PHE A 256 -4.46 -11.37 8.70
N LYS A 257 -3.99 -10.44 7.84
CA LYS A 257 -4.32 -10.48 6.41
C LYS A 257 -3.15 -10.24 5.47
N SER A 258 -2.00 -9.77 5.95
CA SER A 258 -0.91 -9.37 5.08
C SER A 258 0.47 -9.70 5.64
N MET A 259 1.44 -9.82 4.74
CA MET A 259 2.87 -9.80 5.02
C MET A 259 3.57 -8.87 4.02
N GLN A 260 4.73 -8.35 4.42
CA GLN A 260 5.64 -7.68 3.49
C GLN A 260 6.92 -8.49 3.35
N VAL A 261 7.35 -8.66 2.13
CA VAL A 261 8.67 -9.21 1.77
C VAL A 261 9.58 -8.03 1.45
N ASN A 262 10.59 -7.82 2.26
CA ASN A 262 11.57 -6.76 2.07
C ASN A 262 12.63 -7.17 1.04
N HIS A 263 13.34 -6.19 0.50
CA HIS A 263 14.38 -6.38 -0.52
C HIS A 263 15.53 -7.29 -0.08
N ASP A 264 15.80 -7.39 1.23
CA ASP A 264 16.86 -8.18 1.85
C ASP A 264 16.38 -9.59 2.31
N GLY A 265 15.09 -9.89 2.16
CA GLY A 265 14.48 -11.17 2.55
C GLY A 265 13.83 -11.17 3.93
N LYS A 266 13.97 -10.14 4.73
CA LYS A 266 13.23 -10.02 5.99
C LYS A 266 11.73 -9.92 5.74
N ILE A 267 10.96 -10.63 6.52
CA ILE A 267 9.49 -10.63 6.43
C ILE A 267 8.90 -9.83 7.57
N MET A 268 8.02 -8.90 7.20
CA MET A 268 7.34 -8.00 8.12
C MET A 268 5.85 -8.29 8.19
N PRO A 269 5.18 -8.07 9.33
CA PRO A 269 3.73 -8.32 9.47
C PRO A 269 2.87 -7.27 8.76
N CYS A 270 3.44 -6.12 8.40
CA CYS A 270 2.74 -5.06 7.68
C CYS A 270 3.72 -4.13 6.93
N CYS A 271 3.17 -3.33 6.01
CA CYS A 271 3.94 -2.53 5.06
C CYS A 271 4.45 -1.18 5.57
N ILE A 272 4.23 -0.84 6.84
CA ILE A 272 4.64 0.46 7.39
C ILE A 272 5.69 0.37 8.50
N ASP A 273 6.17 -0.83 8.79
CA ASP A 273 7.31 -1.02 9.69
C ASP A 273 8.62 -0.71 8.94
N TRP A 274 8.81 0.56 8.68
CA TRP A 274 9.91 1.07 7.86
C TRP A 274 11.29 0.97 8.51
N LYS A 275 11.34 0.80 9.85
CA LYS A 275 12.58 0.54 10.60
C LYS A 275 12.92 -0.94 10.71
N VAL A 276 12.06 -1.81 10.22
CA VAL A 276 12.26 -3.27 10.30
C VAL A 276 12.40 -3.75 11.76
N GLU A 277 11.55 -3.20 12.65
CA GLU A 277 11.60 -3.49 14.09
C GLU A 277 10.88 -4.80 14.47
N ASN A 278 9.93 -5.26 13.65
CA ASN A 278 9.12 -6.44 13.94
C ASN A 278 9.28 -7.50 12.85
N VAL A 279 10.47 -8.08 12.75
CA VAL A 279 10.77 -9.16 11.80
C VAL A 279 10.09 -10.45 12.26
N ILE A 280 9.23 -11.02 11.43
CA ILE A 280 8.52 -12.27 11.70
C ILE A 280 9.17 -13.50 11.07
N GLY A 281 10.19 -13.31 10.25
CA GLY A 281 10.97 -14.37 9.62
C GLY A 281 11.92 -13.85 8.56
N ASP A 282 12.69 -14.76 7.98
CA ASP A 282 13.65 -14.49 6.90
C ASP A 282 13.40 -15.46 5.75
N ALA A 283 12.96 -14.94 4.61
CA ALA A 283 12.71 -15.73 3.40
C ALA A 283 13.99 -16.28 2.75
N ASN A 284 15.19 -15.87 3.17
CA ASN A 284 16.41 -16.51 2.72
C ASN A 284 16.57 -17.93 3.30
N THR A 285 16.03 -18.18 4.50
CA THR A 285 16.22 -19.43 5.26
C THR A 285 14.93 -20.20 5.51
N MET A 286 13.75 -19.55 5.42
CA MET A 286 12.44 -20.14 5.70
C MET A 286 11.51 -19.99 4.50
N SER A 287 10.52 -20.88 4.37
CA SER A 287 9.43 -20.67 3.42
C SER A 287 8.45 -19.60 3.92
N LEU A 288 7.79 -18.88 3.00
CA LEU A 288 6.77 -17.90 3.40
C LEU A 288 5.59 -18.55 4.13
N SER A 289 5.27 -19.80 3.80
CA SER A 289 4.21 -20.57 4.48
C SER A 289 4.58 -20.89 5.93
N ASP A 290 5.83 -21.28 6.19
CA ASP A 290 6.30 -21.57 7.56
C ASP A 290 6.34 -20.29 8.40
N ILE A 291 6.75 -19.18 7.80
CA ILE A 291 6.73 -17.86 8.47
C ILE A 291 5.28 -17.47 8.82
N TRP A 292 4.34 -17.54 7.86
CA TRP A 292 2.95 -17.14 8.08
C TRP A 292 2.25 -17.96 9.14
N ASN A 293 2.50 -19.28 9.15
CA ASN A 293 1.89 -20.20 10.11
C ASN A 293 2.76 -20.41 11.36
N GLY A 294 3.91 -19.74 11.44
CA GLY A 294 4.89 -19.92 12.51
C GLY A 294 4.51 -19.28 13.84
N GLU A 295 5.29 -19.63 14.85
CA GLU A 295 5.06 -19.22 16.23
C GLU A 295 5.13 -17.70 16.42
N VAL A 296 6.04 -17.01 15.72
CA VAL A 296 6.23 -15.55 15.83
C VAL A 296 4.96 -14.81 15.42
N VAL A 297 4.34 -15.19 14.30
CA VAL A 297 3.08 -14.59 13.83
C VAL A 297 1.95 -14.88 14.82
N ARG A 298 1.87 -16.11 15.35
CA ARG A 298 0.89 -16.50 16.36
C ARG A 298 1.00 -15.67 17.64
N GLN A 299 2.22 -15.50 18.16
CA GLN A 299 2.47 -14.68 19.34
C GLN A 299 2.06 -13.23 19.11
N LEU A 300 2.40 -12.68 17.93
CA LEU A 300 2.03 -11.34 17.55
C LEU A 300 0.50 -11.16 17.48
N GLN A 301 -0.19 -12.10 16.83
CA GLN A 301 -1.67 -12.12 16.75
C GLN A 301 -2.30 -12.23 18.15
N THR A 302 -1.79 -13.09 19.00
CA THR A 302 -2.26 -13.28 20.38
C THR A 302 -2.10 -12.01 21.21
N LYS A 303 -0.95 -11.35 21.15
CA LYS A 303 -0.73 -10.07 21.84
C LYS A 303 -1.72 -9.00 21.40
N HIS A 304 -1.99 -8.88 20.10
CA HIS A 304 -2.99 -7.92 19.59
C HIS A 304 -4.40 -8.24 20.10
N LEU A 305 -4.80 -9.53 20.08
CA LEU A 305 -6.12 -9.97 20.53
C LEU A 305 -6.31 -9.78 22.04
N ASN A 306 -5.25 -9.84 22.82
CA ASN A 306 -5.26 -9.52 24.25
C ASN A 306 -5.24 -8.01 24.55
N GLY A 307 -5.13 -7.15 23.53
CA GLY A 307 -5.00 -5.70 23.72
C GLY A 307 -3.60 -5.23 24.12
N GLU A 308 -2.59 -6.07 23.96
CA GLU A 308 -1.20 -5.82 24.35
C GLU A 308 -0.36 -5.16 23.22
N ARG A 309 -1.01 -4.63 22.18
CA ARG A 309 -0.36 -3.96 21.03
C ARG A 309 0.64 -2.87 21.46
N HIS A 310 0.35 -2.20 22.56
CA HIS A 310 1.14 -1.10 23.09
C HIS A 310 2.47 -1.55 23.74
N THR A 311 2.71 -2.85 23.89
CA THR A 311 3.88 -3.38 24.60
C THR A 311 5.11 -3.62 23.71
N PHE A 312 5.00 -3.39 22.40
CA PHE A 312 6.11 -3.63 21.45
C PHE A 312 6.09 -2.70 20.25
N GLN A 313 7.28 -2.41 19.74
CA GLN A 313 7.45 -1.57 18.54
C GLN A 313 7.32 -2.41 17.26
N PRO A 314 6.93 -1.78 16.13
CA PRO A 314 6.49 -0.38 16.00
C PRO A 314 5.01 -0.20 16.35
N CYS A 315 4.31 -1.28 16.75
CA CYS A 315 2.86 -1.28 16.94
C CYS A 315 2.40 -0.33 18.07
N ALA A 316 3.22 -0.12 19.08
CA ALA A 316 2.93 0.77 20.21
C ALA A 316 2.71 2.23 19.78
N THR A 317 3.47 2.70 18.80
CA THR A 317 3.43 4.08 18.30
C THR A 317 2.80 4.21 16.91
N CYS A 318 2.28 3.10 16.36
CA CYS A 318 1.77 3.04 15.00
C CYS A 318 0.40 3.74 14.89
N PRO A 319 0.28 4.76 14.04
CA PRO A 319 -0.99 5.46 13.82
C PRO A 319 -1.86 4.80 12.75
N LEU A 320 -1.36 3.79 12.02
CA LEU A 320 -2.06 3.21 10.87
C LEU A 320 -3.44 2.67 11.24
N ASN A 321 -3.54 1.93 12.33
CA ASN A 321 -4.79 1.28 12.74
C ASN A 321 -5.90 2.26 13.10
N GLU A 322 -5.56 3.49 13.52
CA GLU A 322 -6.53 4.55 13.79
C GLU A 322 -6.89 5.33 12.53
N ASN A 323 -5.96 5.44 11.58
CA ASN A 323 -6.07 6.24 10.38
C ASN A 323 -6.55 5.47 9.16
N SER A 324 -6.21 4.18 9.05
CA SER A 324 -6.70 3.33 7.97
C SER A 324 -7.75 2.40 8.52
N ASP A 325 -8.82 2.25 7.89
CA ASP A 325 -9.45 1.04 7.72
C ASP A 325 -10.84 0.73 8.20
N ILE A 326 -11.32 -0.15 7.43
CA ILE A 326 -12.66 -0.66 7.33
C ILE A 326 -12.83 -1.92 8.19
N ASP A 327 -11.76 -2.73 8.33
CA ASP A 327 -11.83 -3.97 9.12
C ASP A 327 -11.76 -3.65 10.62
N ASN A 328 -12.68 -4.19 11.40
CA ASN A 328 -12.69 -4.08 12.86
C ASN A 328 -12.74 -5.46 13.47
N LEU A 329 -11.72 -5.80 14.25
CA LEU A 329 -11.64 -7.08 14.96
C LEU A 329 -11.88 -6.94 16.47
N ASP A 330 -12.09 -5.72 16.98
CA ASP A 330 -12.19 -5.50 18.42
C ASP A 330 -13.40 -6.24 19.03
N SER A 331 -14.54 -6.27 18.32
CA SER A 331 -15.74 -7.00 18.74
C SER A 331 -15.57 -8.51 18.73
N ASP A 332 -14.74 -9.01 17.81
CA ASP A 332 -14.56 -10.45 17.56
C ASP A 332 -13.29 -11.00 18.23
N ALA A 333 -12.55 -10.15 18.96
CA ALA A 333 -11.21 -10.48 19.47
C ALA A 333 -11.16 -11.76 20.31
N LYS A 334 -12.17 -12.00 21.15
CA LYS A 334 -12.25 -13.22 21.99
C LYS A 334 -12.44 -14.49 21.16
N ASP A 335 -13.31 -14.43 20.16
CA ASP A 335 -13.63 -15.58 19.31
C ASP A 335 -12.46 -15.87 18.36
N VAL A 336 -11.82 -14.81 17.82
CA VAL A 336 -10.59 -14.97 17.01
C VAL A 336 -9.47 -15.55 17.85
N LEU A 337 -9.29 -15.12 19.12
CA LEU A 337 -8.26 -15.66 20.02
C LEU A 337 -8.47 -17.15 20.29
N ALA A 338 -9.73 -17.56 20.51
CA ALA A 338 -10.06 -18.98 20.71
C ALA A 338 -9.64 -19.80 19.48
N ARG A 339 -9.99 -19.35 18.26
CA ARG A 339 -9.60 -20.04 17.00
C ARG A 339 -8.08 -20.02 16.75
N VAL A 340 -7.38 -18.93 17.11
CA VAL A 340 -5.93 -18.88 17.04
C VAL A 340 -5.30 -19.94 17.93
N ARG A 341 -5.77 -20.06 19.15
CA ARG A 341 -5.28 -21.08 20.10
C ARG A 341 -5.56 -22.50 19.60
N GLU A 342 -6.77 -22.78 19.15
CA GLU A 342 -7.17 -24.09 18.61
C GLU A 342 -6.32 -24.48 17.40
N LYS A 343 -6.18 -23.59 16.42
CA LYS A 343 -5.37 -23.84 15.20
C LYS A 343 -3.93 -24.25 15.53
N TYR A 344 -3.34 -23.68 16.57
CA TYR A 344 -1.94 -23.89 16.89
C TYR A 344 -1.70 -24.97 17.95
N GLN A 345 -2.69 -25.33 18.74
CA GLN A 345 -2.59 -26.53 19.60
C GLN A 345 -2.45 -27.80 18.76
N ASN A 346 -3.15 -27.88 17.66
CA ASN A 346 -3.10 -29.00 16.72
C ASN A 346 -1.75 -29.12 15.95
N LEU A 347 -0.94 -28.06 15.91
CA LEU A 347 0.38 -28.05 15.26
C LEU A 347 1.52 -28.48 16.22
N ILE A 348 1.24 -28.64 17.51
CA ILE A 348 2.22 -29.09 18.52
C ILE A 348 2.08 -30.61 18.74
N GLU A 349 0.98 -31.21 18.32
CA GLU A 349 0.66 -32.63 18.48
C GLU A 349 1.05 -33.49 17.25
N ASP A 350 1.46 -32.88 16.13
CA ASP A 350 2.00 -33.51 14.92
C ASP A 350 3.54 -33.30 14.84
#